data_308512788a59c89e7f0e1419b660e9c1
#
_entry.id   308512788a59c89e7f0e1419b660e9c1
#
_cell.length_a   1.000
_cell.length_b   1.000
_cell.length_c   1.000
_cell.angle_alpha   90.00
_cell.angle_beta   90.00
_cell.angle_gamma   90.00
#
_symmetry.space_group_name_H-M   'P 1'
#
loop_
_entity.id
_entity.type
_entity.pdbx_description
1 polymer ?
#
loop_
_entity_poly.entity_id
_entity_poly.type
_entity_poly.pdbx_seq_one_letter_code
_entity_poly.pdbx_strand_id
1 'polypeptide(L)'
;MSTNDDLKTKFVRSVDDRNSLSNVGARWTKRELGRFESDDHRGTTLVVIGGVHGNEPAGLIAAMRVLDTLNAEEPTGFHGQLVVLGGNLPALNSDDENARYIDFDLNRIFTDEQIAMPEDTSVEHGQMQELLAALRSIRAQSERMIVMDLHTTSSDAPPVAVFEDSIMAREFARQMPLPIYLGFEEELDGLVIDRVTNELGSVAIVVEGGQHNDPQSIVVHEAVIWAGLHASGILPIGSLIGSFAHETMPGDVLRKAVGDQAYKVFDIRHRYAIEHDDFVICPGIVAGKKIKQEVTPIAVENGQEIVSPVRGRVFLPNMQETKRVGDDGFFIVRHIDEGWLGFSARLRKQEWIHRIIAHLPGVYRIDDAGHGSLYVDRDIAGVLKRQVFHLFGYRLIRHDQHDGGHGVVRAWNGMTSFCKAFFRGPIPGGPDENDPRFWIVRRHHLDRIDRIDRADR
;
A
#
# COMPACT_ATOMS: atom_id res chain seq x y z
N MET A 1 -10.35 12.27 36.63
CA MET A 1 -11.20 11.22 36.02
C MET A 1 -11.90 11.86 34.83
N SER A 2 -11.26 11.94 33.71
CA SER A 2 -11.91 12.27 32.41
C SER A 2 -12.51 10.98 31.90
N THR A 3 -13.81 10.92 31.85
CA THR A 3 -14.53 9.70 31.48
C THR A 3 -14.44 9.48 29.97
N ASN A 4 -14.58 8.21 29.54
CA ASN A 4 -14.68 7.80 28.13
C ASN A 4 -15.71 8.65 27.34
N ASP A 5 -16.66 9.29 28.03
CA ASP A 5 -17.63 10.22 27.47
C ASP A 5 -17.01 11.59 27.12
N ASP A 6 -15.97 12.05 27.82
CA ASP A 6 -15.26 13.30 27.50
C ASP A 6 -14.43 13.18 26.21
N LEU A 7 -13.84 12.01 25.98
CA LEU A 7 -13.14 11.70 24.73
C LEU A 7 -14.12 11.56 23.57
N LYS A 8 -15.26 10.88 23.78
CA LYS A 8 -16.36 10.82 22.81
C LYS A 8 -16.91 12.23 22.53
N THR A 9 -17.08 13.07 23.55
CA THR A 9 -17.63 14.43 23.40
C THR A 9 -16.65 15.36 22.66
N LYS A 10 -15.34 15.29 22.95
CA LYS A 10 -14.31 16.02 22.18
C LYS A 10 -14.22 15.51 20.74
N PHE A 11 -14.40 14.22 20.58
CA PHE A 11 -14.37 13.54 19.30
C PHE A 11 -15.61 13.88 18.46
N VAL A 12 -16.82 13.83 19.03
CA VAL A 12 -18.08 14.23 18.39
C VAL A 12 -18.05 15.71 18.03
N ARG A 13 -17.50 16.60 18.86
CA ARG A 13 -17.28 18.01 18.48
C ARG A 13 -16.37 18.17 17.27
N SER A 14 -15.33 17.34 17.12
CA SER A 14 -14.44 17.40 15.96
C SER A 14 -15.05 16.77 14.70
N VAL A 15 -16.08 15.95 14.84
CA VAL A 15 -16.86 15.36 13.72
C VAL A 15 -18.04 16.24 13.35
N ASP A 16 -18.72 16.86 14.32
CA ASP A 16 -19.73 17.90 14.08
C ASP A 16 -19.12 19.18 13.48
N ASP A 17 -17.84 19.43 13.70
CA ASP A 17 -17.04 20.40 12.97
C ASP A 17 -16.81 20.04 11.48
N ARG A 18 -17.25 18.88 10.99
CA ARG A 18 -17.27 18.61 9.55
C ARG A 18 -18.14 19.62 8.81
N ASN A 19 -19.27 20.01 9.35
CA ASN A 19 -20.08 21.08 8.78
C ASN A 19 -19.41 22.46 8.85
N SER A 20 -18.42 22.65 9.73
CA SER A 20 -17.56 23.81 9.75
C SER A 20 -16.29 23.60 8.90
N LEU A 21 -15.87 22.37 8.63
CA LEU A 21 -14.75 22.04 7.74
C LEU A 21 -15.10 22.18 6.26
N SER A 22 -16.35 21.94 5.86
CA SER A 22 -16.84 22.25 4.51
C SER A 22 -16.83 23.77 4.21
N ASN A 23 -16.86 24.61 5.24
CA ASN A 23 -16.71 26.06 5.13
C ASN A 23 -15.29 26.57 5.30
N VAL A 24 -14.29 25.70 5.55
CA VAL A 24 -12.87 26.08 5.75
C VAL A 24 -12.09 25.80 4.47
N GLY A 25 -12.51 26.36 3.34
CA GLY A 25 -11.78 26.33 2.06
C GLY A 25 -10.37 26.93 2.07
N ALA A 26 -9.80 27.21 3.25
CA ALA A 26 -8.44 27.69 3.44
C ALA A 26 -7.51 26.66 4.11
N ARG A 27 -8.03 25.54 4.62
CA ARG A 27 -7.26 24.67 5.52
C ARG A 27 -6.32 23.71 4.79
N TRP A 28 -6.69 23.28 3.59
CA TRP A 28 -5.91 22.33 2.77
C TRP A 28 -5.31 23.01 1.54
N THR A 29 -4.73 24.21 1.70
CA THR A 29 -4.21 25.02 0.59
C THR A 29 -2.71 24.83 0.35
N LYS A 30 -2.00 24.20 1.28
CA LYS A 30 -0.56 23.96 1.19
C LYS A 30 -0.28 22.47 1.09
N ARG A 31 0.70 22.08 0.27
CA ARG A 31 1.15 20.69 0.17
C ARG A 31 1.71 20.19 1.51
N GLU A 32 2.64 20.90 2.12
CA GLU A 32 3.12 20.64 3.48
C GLU A 32 2.21 21.35 4.47
N LEU A 33 1.45 20.57 5.23
CA LEU A 33 0.46 21.06 6.20
C LEU A 33 1.09 21.36 7.55
N GLY A 34 2.18 20.69 7.88
CA GLY A 34 2.92 20.94 9.10
C GLY A 34 4.12 20.02 9.24
N ARG A 35 4.98 20.43 10.17
CA ARG A 35 6.24 19.72 10.48
C ARG A 35 6.54 19.86 11.96
N PHE A 36 7.07 18.80 12.54
CA PHE A 36 7.72 18.82 13.85
C PHE A 36 9.12 18.23 13.70
N GLU A 37 10.14 18.91 14.17
CA GLU A 37 11.53 18.52 14.01
C GLU A 37 12.34 18.74 15.27
N SER A 38 13.35 17.89 15.51
CA SER A 38 14.35 18.11 16.53
C SER A 38 15.45 19.05 16.05
N ASP A 39 16.28 19.56 16.96
CA ASP A 39 17.45 20.38 16.62
C ASP A 39 18.44 19.64 15.71
N ASP A 40 18.49 18.30 15.76
CA ASP A 40 19.25 17.46 14.85
C ASP A 40 18.35 16.99 13.68
N HIS A 41 18.31 17.82 12.62
CA HIS A 41 17.45 17.62 11.44
C HIS A 41 17.87 16.46 10.54
N ARG A 42 19.02 15.82 10.79
CA ARG A 42 19.58 14.81 9.87
C ARG A 42 19.13 13.39 10.12
N GLY A 43 18.32 13.16 11.10
CA GLY A 43 17.83 11.83 11.48
C GLY A 43 16.83 11.23 10.50
N THR A 44 16.03 10.30 11.02
CA THR A 44 14.93 9.69 10.29
C THR A 44 13.80 10.71 10.10
N THR A 45 13.23 10.79 8.91
CA THR A 45 12.01 11.54 8.62
C THR A 45 10.85 10.58 8.42
N LEU A 46 9.80 10.73 9.23
CA LEU A 46 8.51 10.10 9.00
C LEU A 46 7.62 11.08 8.23
N VAL A 47 7.25 10.73 7.01
CA VAL A 47 6.30 11.49 6.20
C VAL A 47 4.94 10.83 6.32
N VAL A 48 3.93 11.59 6.68
CA VAL A 48 2.53 11.16 6.68
C VAL A 48 1.83 11.87 5.53
N ILE A 49 1.29 11.10 4.60
CA ILE A 49 0.42 11.58 3.53
C ILE A 49 -1.01 11.23 3.94
N GLY A 50 -1.95 12.11 3.72
CA GLY A 50 -3.37 11.81 3.85
C GLY A 50 -4.19 12.59 2.85
N GLY A 51 -5.41 12.11 2.58
CA GLY A 51 -6.28 12.74 1.60
C GLY A 51 -5.77 12.63 0.16
N VAL A 52 -5.13 11.54 -0.20
CA VAL A 52 -4.87 11.18 -1.61
C VAL A 52 -6.20 11.06 -2.35
N HIS A 53 -7.24 10.63 -1.63
CA HIS A 53 -8.62 10.73 -2.06
C HIS A 53 -9.36 11.79 -1.23
N GLY A 54 -10.16 12.63 -1.89
CA GLY A 54 -10.83 13.77 -1.25
C GLY A 54 -11.82 13.38 -0.17
N ASN A 55 -12.51 12.26 -0.34
CA ASN A 55 -13.48 11.71 0.62
C ASN A 55 -12.84 10.94 1.80
N GLU A 56 -11.52 11.01 1.97
CA GLU A 56 -10.76 10.28 2.99
C GLU A 56 -9.92 11.22 3.90
N PRO A 57 -10.52 12.23 4.56
CA PRO A 57 -9.77 13.23 5.34
C PRO A 57 -9.27 12.72 6.70
N ALA A 58 -9.70 11.52 7.17
CA ALA A 58 -9.43 11.01 8.51
C ALA A 58 -7.93 10.95 8.85
N GLY A 59 -7.10 10.54 7.90
CA GLY A 59 -5.64 10.48 8.06
C GLY A 59 -5.01 11.85 8.28
N LEU A 60 -5.46 12.88 7.55
CA LEU A 60 -4.97 14.26 7.75
C LEU A 60 -5.40 14.82 9.10
N ILE A 61 -6.67 14.62 9.50
CA ILE A 61 -7.18 15.06 10.79
C ILE A 61 -6.36 14.44 11.93
N ALA A 62 -6.06 13.15 11.84
CA ALA A 62 -5.22 12.45 12.81
C ALA A 62 -3.79 13.02 12.84
N ALA A 63 -3.19 13.24 11.68
CA ALA A 63 -1.83 13.78 11.59
C ALA A 63 -1.72 15.19 12.17
N MET A 64 -2.71 16.05 11.93
CA MET A 64 -2.74 17.38 12.53
C MET A 64 -2.87 17.33 14.05
N ARG A 65 -3.67 16.40 14.62
CA ARG A 65 -3.76 16.20 16.08
C ARG A 65 -2.43 15.76 16.69
N VAL A 66 -1.71 14.86 16.00
CA VAL A 66 -0.37 14.44 16.45
C VAL A 66 0.58 15.63 16.42
N LEU A 67 0.59 16.45 15.37
CA LEU A 67 1.41 17.67 15.29
C LEU A 67 1.06 18.67 16.39
N ASP A 68 -0.23 18.92 16.64
CA ASP A 68 -0.68 19.82 17.70
C ASP A 68 -0.19 19.33 19.08
N THR A 69 -0.25 18.02 19.32
CA THR A 69 0.25 17.40 20.56
C THR A 69 1.76 17.54 20.69
N LEU A 70 2.53 17.24 19.62
CA LEU A 70 3.98 17.39 19.62
C LEU A 70 4.41 18.83 19.88
N ASN A 71 3.76 19.81 19.25
CA ASN A 71 4.04 21.24 19.46
C ASN A 71 3.65 21.74 20.86
N ALA A 72 2.65 21.16 21.49
CA ALA A 72 2.20 21.55 22.82
C ALA A 72 3.07 20.96 23.93
N GLU A 73 3.59 19.76 23.74
CA GLU A 73 4.28 19.02 24.81
C GLU A 73 5.79 18.94 24.63
N GLU A 74 6.33 19.24 23.45
CA GLU A 74 7.76 19.28 23.11
C GLU A 74 8.54 18.08 23.72
N PRO A 75 8.27 16.84 23.27
CA PRO A 75 8.75 15.65 23.94
C PRO A 75 10.27 15.58 23.97
N THR A 76 10.83 15.29 25.13
CA THR A 76 12.26 15.03 25.25
C THR A 76 12.64 13.72 24.56
N GLY A 77 13.76 13.73 23.82
CA GLY A 77 14.25 12.54 23.11
C GLY A 77 13.58 12.30 21.76
N PHE A 78 12.91 13.28 21.20
CA PHE A 78 12.48 13.26 19.81
C PHE A 78 13.69 13.49 18.91
N HIS A 79 13.98 12.54 17.99
CA HIS A 79 15.13 12.57 17.10
C HIS A 79 14.71 12.40 15.64
N GLY A 80 14.83 13.44 14.84
CA GLY A 80 14.42 13.45 13.44
C GLY A 80 13.22 14.35 13.19
N GLN A 81 12.35 13.95 12.27
CA GLN A 81 11.26 14.79 11.79
C GLN A 81 9.96 14.01 11.59
N LEU A 82 8.83 14.66 11.85
CA LEU A 82 7.51 14.30 11.34
C LEU A 82 7.08 15.37 10.33
N VAL A 83 6.74 14.98 9.11
CA VAL A 83 6.24 15.89 8.07
C VAL A 83 4.88 15.40 7.61
N VAL A 84 3.89 16.31 7.55
CA VAL A 84 2.53 16.00 7.10
C VAL A 84 2.28 16.64 5.75
N LEU A 85 1.91 15.83 4.77
CA LEU A 85 1.57 16.25 3.42
C LEU A 85 0.10 15.95 3.12
N GLY A 86 -0.58 16.93 2.50
CA GLY A 86 -1.89 16.69 1.89
C GLY A 86 -1.74 16.01 0.53
N GLY A 87 -2.61 15.09 0.20
CA GLY A 87 -2.64 14.39 -1.08
C GLY A 87 -3.32 15.22 -2.18
N ASN A 88 -4.56 14.94 -2.55
CA ASN A 88 -5.33 15.65 -3.57
C ASN A 88 -6.05 16.86 -2.96
N LEU A 89 -5.35 18.00 -2.90
CA LEU A 89 -5.90 19.20 -2.26
C LEU A 89 -7.20 19.70 -2.90
N PRO A 90 -7.36 19.74 -4.24
CA PRO A 90 -8.61 20.11 -4.87
C PRO A 90 -9.77 19.18 -4.52
N ALA A 91 -9.55 17.88 -4.52
CA ALA A 91 -10.60 16.91 -4.15
C ALA A 91 -11.00 17.02 -2.67
N LEU A 92 -10.02 17.24 -1.78
CA LEU A 92 -10.27 17.50 -0.34
C LEU A 92 -11.07 18.78 -0.07
N ASN A 93 -10.99 19.75 -0.96
CA ASN A 93 -11.70 21.03 -0.86
C ASN A 93 -12.94 21.08 -1.80
N SER A 94 -13.34 19.95 -2.36
CA SER A 94 -14.54 19.86 -3.20
C SER A 94 -15.80 20.15 -2.42
N ASP A 95 -16.79 20.81 -3.06
CA ASP A 95 -18.12 20.97 -2.49
C ASP A 95 -18.90 19.64 -2.41
N ASP A 96 -18.46 18.62 -3.17
CA ASP A 96 -18.96 17.26 -3.06
C ASP A 96 -18.13 16.48 -2.04
N GLU A 97 -18.69 16.25 -0.86
CA GLU A 97 -18.04 15.50 0.23
C GLU A 97 -17.69 14.04 -0.15
N ASN A 98 -18.30 13.50 -1.21
CA ASN A 98 -18.04 12.17 -1.73
C ASN A 98 -17.01 12.17 -2.87
N ALA A 99 -16.48 13.33 -3.25
CA ALA A 99 -15.50 13.43 -4.31
C ALA A 99 -14.21 12.70 -3.94
N ARG A 100 -14.00 11.54 -4.55
CA ARG A 100 -12.75 10.78 -4.40
C ARG A 100 -11.61 11.50 -5.13
N TYR A 101 -11.86 12.00 -6.33
CA TYR A 101 -10.95 12.75 -7.20
C TYR A 101 -11.77 13.69 -8.11
N ILE A 102 -11.10 14.59 -8.83
CA ILE A 102 -11.73 15.51 -9.77
C ILE A 102 -11.79 14.88 -11.17
N ASP A 103 -10.63 14.66 -11.81
CA ASP A 103 -10.53 14.11 -13.16
C ASP A 103 -10.13 12.64 -13.15
N PHE A 104 -9.07 12.28 -12.39
CA PHE A 104 -8.49 10.94 -12.34
C PHE A 104 -8.17 10.54 -10.90
N ASP A 105 -8.15 9.23 -10.62
CA ASP A 105 -7.65 8.72 -9.34
C ASP A 105 -6.15 9.05 -9.20
N LEU A 106 -5.83 9.98 -8.29
CA LEU A 106 -4.44 10.39 -8.04
C LEU A 106 -3.53 9.19 -7.74
N ASN A 107 -4.07 8.17 -7.05
CA ASN A 107 -3.33 6.97 -6.67
C ASN A 107 -3.30 5.90 -7.78
N ARG A 108 -3.41 6.31 -9.06
CA ARG A 108 -3.29 5.47 -10.27
C ARG A 108 -2.42 6.11 -11.35
N ILE A 109 -1.92 7.32 -11.11
CA ILE A 109 -1.19 8.08 -12.14
C ILE A 109 0.30 8.28 -11.83
N PHE A 110 0.85 7.64 -10.79
CA PHE A 110 2.28 7.69 -10.50
C PHE A 110 3.12 6.74 -11.39
N THR A 111 2.73 6.53 -12.64
CA THR A 111 3.52 5.79 -13.64
C THR A 111 4.51 6.69 -14.37
N ASP A 112 5.55 6.12 -15.00
CA ASP A 112 6.54 6.90 -15.76
C ASP A 112 5.90 7.71 -16.89
N GLU A 113 4.90 7.12 -17.57
CA GLU A 113 4.15 7.77 -18.65
C GLU A 113 3.39 8.99 -18.16
N GLN A 114 2.62 8.82 -17.07
CA GLN A 114 1.81 9.89 -16.51
C GLN A 114 2.65 11.01 -15.90
N ILE A 115 3.79 10.68 -15.27
CA ILE A 115 4.75 11.65 -14.73
C ILE A 115 5.39 12.48 -15.84
N ALA A 116 5.57 11.91 -17.03
CA ALA A 116 6.11 12.63 -18.18
C ALA A 116 5.10 13.59 -18.84
N MET A 117 3.81 13.50 -18.48
CA MET A 117 2.79 14.41 -19.00
C MET A 117 2.90 15.80 -18.36
N PRO A 118 2.48 16.86 -19.07
CA PRO A 118 2.41 18.20 -18.50
C PRO A 118 1.51 18.28 -17.26
N GLU A 119 1.87 19.13 -16.31
CA GLU A 119 1.09 19.31 -15.06
C GLU A 119 -0.33 19.82 -15.28
N ASP A 120 -0.57 20.54 -16.39
CA ASP A 120 -1.88 21.08 -16.80
C ASP A 120 -2.74 20.05 -17.58
N THR A 121 -2.31 18.82 -17.72
CA THR A 121 -3.07 17.74 -18.37
C THR A 121 -4.39 17.47 -17.64
N SER A 122 -4.37 17.49 -16.30
CA SER A 122 -5.55 17.41 -15.43
C SER A 122 -5.24 17.98 -14.05
N VAL A 123 -6.28 18.12 -13.22
CA VAL A 123 -6.10 18.56 -11.82
C VAL A 123 -5.13 17.62 -11.09
N GLU A 124 -5.30 16.32 -11.24
CA GLU A 124 -4.46 15.34 -10.51
C GLU A 124 -3.04 15.27 -11.03
N HIS A 125 -2.75 15.58 -12.31
CA HIS A 125 -1.37 15.68 -12.80
C HIS A 125 -0.61 16.79 -12.08
N GLY A 126 -1.22 17.96 -11.89
CA GLY A 126 -0.63 19.03 -11.10
C GLY A 126 -0.39 18.59 -9.65
N GLN A 127 -1.35 17.91 -9.03
CA GLN A 127 -1.24 17.40 -7.66
C GLN A 127 -0.15 16.31 -7.53
N MET A 128 -0.04 15.42 -8.50
CA MET A 128 1.01 14.40 -8.56
C MET A 128 2.40 15.03 -8.64
N GLN A 129 2.60 15.99 -9.54
CA GLN A 129 3.88 16.68 -9.71
C GLN A 129 4.31 17.41 -8.42
N GLU A 130 3.38 18.15 -7.80
CA GLU A 130 3.63 18.84 -6.53
C GLU A 130 3.98 17.86 -5.38
N LEU A 131 3.21 16.77 -5.24
CA LEU A 131 3.44 15.77 -4.19
C LEU A 131 4.80 15.08 -4.40
N LEU A 132 5.10 14.69 -5.62
CA LEU A 132 6.38 14.04 -5.96
C LEU A 132 7.57 14.98 -5.73
N ALA A 133 7.44 16.26 -6.11
CA ALA A 133 8.47 17.26 -5.83
C ALA A 133 8.72 17.44 -4.33
N ALA A 134 7.65 17.50 -3.51
CA ALA A 134 7.77 17.58 -2.06
C ALA A 134 8.48 16.33 -1.48
N LEU A 135 8.07 15.12 -1.90
CA LEU A 135 8.69 13.88 -1.46
C LEU A 135 10.18 13.79 -1.85
N ARG A 136 10.54 14.18 -3.08
CA ARG A 136 11.93 14.25 -3.55
C ARG A 136 12.77 15.24 -2.72
N SER A 137 12.20 16.40 -2.42
CA SER A 137 12.85 17.42 -1.60
C SER A 137 13.11 16.92 -0.18
N ILE A 138 12.11 16.30 0.45
CA ILE A 138 12.23 15.73 1.81
C ILE A 138 13.27 14.60 1.80
N ARG A 139 13.22 13.70 0.79
CA ARG A 139 14.17 12.59 0.67
C ARG A 139 15.61 13.07 0.56
N ALA A 140 15.86 14.12 -0.20
CA ALA A 140 17.19 14.70 -0.37
C ALA A 140 17.79 15.30 0.91
N GLN A 141 16.94 15.66 1.88
CA GLN A 141 17.32 16.24 3.17
C GLN A 141 17.31 15.23 4.32
N SER A 142 16.80 14.03 4.08
CA SER A 142 16.66 12.99 5.11
C SER A 142 17.76 11.94 4.98
N GLU A 143 18.36 11.55 6.07
CA GLU A 143 19.25 10.39 6.12
C GLU A 143 18.45 9.11 5.81
N ARG A 144 17.30 8.95 6.45
CA ARG A 144 16.32 7.89 6.23
C ARG A 144 14.92 8.47 6.13
N MET A 145 14.17 8.08 5.12
CA MET A 145 12.78 8.48 4.97
C MET A 145 11.85 7.26 5.04
N ILE A 146 10.77 7.39 5.78
CA ILE A 146 9.67 6.43 5.85
C ILE A 146 8.40 7.19 5.51
N VAL A 147 7.53 6.62 4.67
CA VAL A 147 6.27 7.23 4.26
C VAL A 147 5.11 6.37 4.72
N MET A 148 4.12 6.99 5.32
CA MET A 148 2.83 6.40 5.68
C MET A 148 1.74 7.13 4.90
N ASP A 149 1.06 6.42 4.01
CA ASP A 149 -0.07 6.92 3.24
C ASP A 149 -1.37 6.44 3.91
N LEU A 150 -2.16 7.38 4.42
CA LEU A 150 -3.29 7.09 5.30
C LEU A 150 -4.61 7.21 4.53
N HIS A 151 -5.26 6.07 4.38
CA HIS A 151 -6.52 5.88 3.67
C HIS A 151 -7.64 5.37 4.57
N THR A 152 -8.85 5.42 4.05
CA THR A 152 -10.02 4.75 4.62
C THR A 152 -10.74 3.97 3.52
N THR A 153 -11.68 3.12 3.89
CA THR A 153 -12.40 2.26 2.95
C THR A 153 -13.90 2.51 2.96
N SER A 154 -14.57 2.27 1.84
CA SER A 154 -16.04 2.37 1.75
C SER A 154 -16.77 1.25 2.49
N SER A 155 -16.10 0.14 2.78
CA SER A 155 -16.69 -1.01 3.47
C SER A 155 -16.41 -0.98 4.96
N ASP A 156 -17.29 -1.61 5.75
CA ASP A 156 -17.02 -1.92 7.15
C ASP A 156 -15.95 -3.02 7.21
N ALA A 157 -14.70 -2.61 7.35
CA ALA A 157 -13.52 -3.46 7.38
C ALA A 157 -12.60 -3.05 8.54
N PRO A 158 -11.94 -4.02 9.18
CA PRO A 158 -10.93 -3.70 10.18
C PRO A 158 -9.75 -2.95 9.53
N PRO A 159 -9.02 -2.12 10.32
CA PRO A 159 -7.81 -1.47 9.84
C PRO A 159 -6.78 -2.48 9.33
N VAL A 160 -6.04 -2.10 8.30
CA VAL A 160 -5.02 -2.96 7.66
C VAL A 160 -3.80 -2.15 7.21
N ALA A 161 -2.64 -2.82 7.11
CA ALA A 161 -1.45 -2.27 6.48
C ALA A 161 -1.18 -2.97 5.14
N VAL A 162 -0.85 -2.18 4.13
CA VAL A 162 -0.53 -2.62 2.77
C VAL A 162 0.81 -2.01 2.38
N PHE A 163 1.68 -2.77 1.74
CA PHE A 163 2.97 -2.27 1.25
C PHE A 163 3.58 -3.21 0.22
N GLU A 164 4.51 -2.69 -0.58
CA GLU A 164 5.38 -3.51 -1.42
C GLU A 164 6.26 -4.41 -0.58
N ASP A 165 6.29 -5.69 -0.93
CA ASP A 165 6.85 -6.76 -0.11
C ASP A 165 8.39 -6.72 0.00
N SER A 166 8.92 -5.77 0.76
CA SER A 166 10.33 -5.70 1.17
C SER A 166 10.55 -6.14 2.61
N ILE A 167 11.75 -6.59 2.92
CA ILE A 167 12.14 -6.96 4.30
C ILE A 167 12.00 -5.75 5.22
N MET A 168 12.45 -4.58 4.79
CA MET A 168 12.41 -3.35 5.59
C MET A 168 10.97 -2.90 5.89
N ALA A 169 10.07 -2.96 4.90
CA ALA A 169 8.66 -2.64 5.11
C ALA A 169 7.99 -3.64 6.06
N ARG A 170 8.31 -4.95 5.93
CA ARG A 170 7.83 -5.96 6.87
C ARG A 170 8.32 -5.71 8.31
N GLU A 171 9.59 -5.35 8.50
CA GLU A 171 10.17 -5.05 9.82
C GLU A 171 9.50 -3.81 10.44
N PHE A 172 9.24 -2.77 9.64
CA PHE A 172 8.53 -1.57 10.09
C PHE A 172 7.05 -1.86 10.44
N ALA A 173 6.30 -2.48 9.51
CA ALA A 173 4.88 -2.76 9.70
C ALA A 173 4.60 -3.71 10.89
N ARG A 174 5.51 -4.64 11.19
CA ARG A 174 5.38 -5.55 12.34
C ARG A 174 5.48 -4.87 13.71
N GLN A 175 5.91 -3.62 13.78
CA GLN A 175 5.85 -2.85 15.02
C GLN A 175 4.42 -2.41 15.36
N MET A 176 3.51 -2.48 14.39
CA MET A 176 2.10 -2.17 14.53
C MET A 176 1.27 -3.46 14.51
N PRO A 177 0.35 -3.68 15.46
CA PRO A 177 -0.48 -4.90 15.49
C PRO A 177 -1.62 -4.85 14.48
N LEU A 178 -1.32 -4.53 13.22
CA LEU A 178 -2.25 -4.54 12.10
C LEU A 178 -2.13 -5.84 11.30
N PRO A 179 -3.19 -6.32 10.66
CA PRO A 179 -3.09 -7.31 9.60
C PRO A 179 -2.37 -6.70 8.40
N ILE A 180 -1.52 -7.51 7.75
CA ILE A 180 -0.66 -7.10 6.64
C ILE A 180 -1.16 -7.74 5.36
N TYR A 181 -1.27 -6.94 4.30
CA TYR A 181 -1.66 -7.40 2.97
C TYR A 181 -0.54 -7.13 1.97
N LEU A 182 -0.12 -8.16 1.26
CA LEU A 182 1.00 -8.15 0.30
C LEU A 182 0.49 -8.41 -1.11
N GLY A 183 1.16 -7.87 -2.13
CA GLY A 183 0.90 -8.18 -3.53
C GLY A 183 0.03 -7.14 -4.25
N PHE A 184 -0.18 -5.96 -3.69
CA PHE A 184 -0.85 -4.85 -4.39
C PHE A 184 -0.05 -4.41 -5.61
N GLU A 185 1.27 -4.36 -5.52
CA GLU A 185 2.19 -4.01 -6.59
C GLU A 185 2.08 -4.91 -7.82
N GLU A 186 1.44 -6.06 -7.70
CA GLU A 186 1.21 -6.99 -8.80
C GLU A 186 -0.18 -6.83 -9.44
N GLU A 187 -1.10 -6.14 -8.75
CA GLU A 187 -2.49 -5.98 -9.17
C GLU A 187 -2.85 -4.52 -9.51
N LEU A 188 -2.08 -3.55 -9.01
CA LEU A 188 -2.28 -2.12 -9.23
C LEU A 188 -0.98 -1.45 -9.67
N ASP A 189 -1.10 -0.43 -10.51
CA ASP A 189 -0.02 0.44 -10.94
C ASP A 189 -0.30 1.88 -10.56
N GLY A 190 0.75 2.69 -10.52
CA GLY A 190 0.64 4.13 -10.32
C GLY A 190 0.25 4.56 -8.93
N LEU A 191 0.59 3.76 -7.93
CA LEU A 191 0.44 4.14 -6.53
C LEU A 191 1.54 5.11 -6.12
N VAL A 192 1.25 6.05 -5.22
CA VAL A 192 2.27 6.95 -4.67
C VAL A 192 3.37 6.17 -3.96
N ILE A 193 3.03 5.08 -3.27
CA ILE A 193 4.00 4.24 -2.56
C ILE A 193 4.98 3.55 -3.51
N ASP A 194 4.59 3.24 -4.75
CA ASP A 194 5.48 2.65 -5.76
C ASP A 194 6.63 3.60 -6.07
N ARG A 195 6.35 4.91 -6.18
CA ARG A 195 7.38 5.93 -6.39
C ARG A 195 8.28 6.12 -5.19
N VAL A 196 7.69 6.14 -3.99
CA VAL A 196 8.46 6.22 -2.74
C VAL A 196 9.42 5.05 -2.62
N THR A 197 8.97 3.87 -2.96
CA THR A 197 9.76 2.65 -2.84
C THR A 197 10.78 2.52 -3.97
N ASN A 198 10.35 2.65 -5.23
CA ASN A 198 11.17 2.31 -6.38
C ASN A 198 12.06 3.47 -6.86
N GLU A 199 11.63 4.73 -6.73
CA GLU A 199 12.43 5.90 -7.13
C GLU A 199 13.21 6.47 -5.94
N LEU A 200 12.54 6.67 -4.78
CA LEU A 200 13.16 7.36 -3.66
C LEU A 200 13.90 6.42 -2.70
N GLY A 201 13.85 5.11 -2.93
CA GLY A 201 14.55 4.12 -2.11
C GLY A 201 14.14 4.13 -0.65
N SER A 202 12.88 4.42 -0.37
CA SER A 202 12.35 4.63 0.98
C SER A 202 11.27 3.60 1.32
N VAL A 203 11.13 3.29 2.60
CA VAL A 203 10.03 2.43 3.07
C VAL A 203 8.72 3.20 2.95
N ALA A 204 7.72 2.57 2.35
CA ALA A 204 6.37 3.11 2.29
C ALA A 204 5.35 2.07 2.72
N ILE A 205 4.35 2.50 3.47
CA ILE A 205 3.18 1.70 3.83
C ILE A 205 1.91 2.50 3.61
N VAL A 206 0.86 1.84 3.12
CA VAL A 206 -0.51 2.34 3.14
C VAL A 206 -1.19 1.79 4.37
N VAL A 207 -2.00 2.59 5.04
CA VAL A 207 -2.87 2.12 6.12
C VAL A 207 -4.30 2.51 5.81
N GLU A 208 -5.15 1.48 5.68
CA GLU A 208 -6.60 1.64 5.68
C GLU A 208 -7.07 1.70 7.13
N GLY A 209 -7.50 2.87 7.61
CA GLY A 209 -7.80 3.10 9.03
C GLY A 209 -9.19 2.65 9.46
N GLY A 210 -10.00 2.11 8.57
CA GLY A 210 -11.40 1.75 8.77
C GLY A 210 -12.33 2.45 7.77
N GLN A 211 -13.62 2.53 8.07
CA GLN A 211 -14.61 3.09 7.17
C GLN A 211 -14.51 4.64 7.07
N HIS A 212 -14.78 5.21 5.86
CA HIS A 212 -14.68 6.65 5.58
C HIS A 212 -15.39 7.53 6.61
N ASN A 213 -16.60 7.16 6.98
CA ASN A 213 -17.47 7.96 7.85
C ASN A 213 -17.44 7.52 9.32
N ASP A 214 -16.58 6.55 9.69
CA ASP A 214 -16.42 6.14 11.06
C ASP A 214 -15.40 7.04 11.76
N PRO A 215 -15.81 7.80 12.77
CA PRO A 215 -14.88 8.59 13.60
C PRO A 215 -13.75 7.76 14.20
N GLN A 216 -13.94 6.47 14.40
CA GLN A 216 -12.91 5.57 14.90
C GLN A 216 -11.70 5.49 13.97
N SER A 217 -11.87 5.76 12.66
CA SER A 217 -10.78 5.80 11.68
C SER A 217 -9.73 6.87 12.02
N ILE A 218 -10.14 8.02 12.57
CA ILE A 218 -9.21 9.06 13.03
C ILE A 218 -8.38 8.56 14.22
N VAL A 219 -9.03 7.91 15.19
CA VAL A 219 -8.34 7.36 16.38
C VAL A 219 -7.35 6.27 15.99
N VAL A 220 -7.72 5.44 15.02
CA VAL A 220 -6.82 4.41 14.47
C VAL A 220 -5.63 5.05 13.78
N HIS A 221 -5.84 6.04 12.91
CA HIS A 221 -4.75 6.73 12.24
C HIS A 221 -3.82 7.48 13.22
N GLU A 222 -4.38 8.10 14.25
CA GLU A 222 -3.60 8.74 15.31
C GLU A 222 -2.70 7.70 16.02
N ALA A 223 -3.26 6.54 16.38
CA ALA A 223 -2.50 5.44 16.97
C ALA A 223 -1.43 4.88 16.01
N VAL A 224 -1.72 4.81 14.71
CA VAL A 224 -0.78 4.39 13.67
C VAL A 224 0.39 5.37 13.54
N ILE A 225 0.14 6.68 13.57
CA ILE A 225 1.21 7.69 13.48
C ILE A 225 2.13 7.61 14.73
N TRP A 226 1.56 7.51 15.93
CA TRP A 226 2.34 7.34 17.16
C TRP A 226 3.18 6.06 17.13
N ALA A 227 2.59 4.94 16.69
CA ALA A 227 3.31 3.67 16.50
C ALA A 227 4.42 3.80 15.45
N GLY A 228 4.18 4.55 14.36
CA GLY A 228 5.15 4.86 13.32
C GLY A 228 6.33 5.68 13.83
N LEU A 229 6.10 6.69 14.67
CA LEU A 229 7.15 7.47 15.32
C LEU A 229 8.05 6.60 16.22
N HIS A 230 7.46 5.63 16.93
CA HIS A 230 8.25 4.64 17.68
C HIS A 230 9.00 3.65 16.78
N ALA A 231 8.32 3.09 15.80
CA ALA A 231 8.88 2.11 14.87
C ALA A 231 10.04 2.69 14.04
N SER A 232 9.98 3.98 13.74
CA SER A 232 11.05 4.70 13.02
C SER A 232 12.25 5.06 13.89
N GLY A 233 12.11 4.97 15.22
CA GLY A 233 13.11 5.40 16.18
C GLY A 233 13.15 6.92 16.43
N ILE A 234 12.20 7.67 15.86
CA ILE A 234 12.09 9.13 16.04
C ILE A 234 11.69 9.46 17.48
N LEU A 235 10.76 8.69 18.06
CA LEU A 235 10.31 8.86 19.43
C LEU A 235 10.64 7.60 20.25
N PRO A 236 11.41 7.68 21.36
CA PRO A 236 11.73 6.53 22.19
C PRO A 236 10.48 5.88 22.80
N ILE A 237 10.51 4.56 22.97
CA ILE A 237 9.47 3.82 23.69
C ILE A 237 9.43 4.34 25.14
N GLY A 238 8.26 4.78 25.59
CA GLY A 238 8.07 5.38 26.92
C GLY A 238 8.03 6.91 26.93
N SER A 239 8.31 7.57 25.82
CA SER A 239 8.14 9.03 25.64
C SER A 239 6.79 9.35 25.03
N LEU A 240 5.76 8.57 25.34
CA LEU A 240 4.40 8.84 24.90
C LEU A 240 3.84 10.05 25.61
N ILE A 241 3.20 10.91 24.86
CA ILE A 241 2.64 12.19 25.26
C ILE A 241 1.18 12.30 24.83
N GLY A 242 0.47 13.27 25.36
CA GLY A 242 -0.95 13.50 25.07
C GLY A 242 -1.86 12.42 25.64
N SER A 243 -2.98 12.20 24.97
CA SER A 243 -4.01 11.24 25.41
C SER A 243 -3.50 9.78 25.47
N PHE A 244 -2.46 9.45 24.74
CA PHE A 244 -1.84 8.11 24.78
C PHE A 244 -0.88 7.92 25.97
N ALA A 245 -0.40 9.01 26.60
CA ALA A 245 0.51 8.90 27.75
C ALA A 245 -0.17 8.39 29.03
N HIS A 246 -1.48 8.56 29.13
CA HIS A 246 -2.19 8.40 30.40
C HIS A 246 -3.19 7.27 30.47
N GLU A 247 -3.75 6.81 29.32
CA GLU A 247 -4.89 5.88 29.35
C GLU A 247 -4.75 4.65 28.44
N THR A 248 -4.10 4.73 27.29
CA THR A 248 -4.08 3.60 26.34
C THR A 248 -2.87 3.69 25.39
N MET A 249 -2.08 2.61 25.31
CA MET A 249 -0.97 2.54 24.36
C MET A 249 -1.48 2.46 22.91
N PRO A 250 -0.79 3.06 21.92
CA PRO A 250 -1.18 2.98 20.51
C PRO A 250 -1.41 1.56 20.03
N GLY A 251 -0.55 0.63 20.45
CA GLY A 251 -0.69 -0.79 20.13
C GLY A 251 -1.95 -1.45 20.68
N ASP A 252 -2.49 -0.97 21.81
CA ASP A 252 -3.73 -1.52 22.38
C ASP A 252 -4.96 -0.99 21.65
N VAL A 253 -4.93 0.29 21.21
CA VAL A 253 -5.96 0.84 20.32
C VAL A 253 -6.04 0.01 19.04
N LEU A 254 -4.89 -0.25 18.41
CA LEU A 254 -4.82 -1.02 17.18
C LEU A 254 -5.28 -2.48 17.39
N ARG A 255 -4.80 -3.15 18.45
CA ARG A 255 -5.26 -4.53 18.78
C ARG A 255 -6.76 -4.59 18.99
N LYS A 256 -7.35 -3.60 19.67
CA LYS A 256 -8.79 -3.53 19.86
C LYS A 256 -9.55 -3.36 18.54
N ALA A 257 -9.03 -2.54 17.63
CA ALA A 257 -9.65 -2.27 16.34
C ALA A 257 -9.63 -3.50 15.41
N VAL A 258 -8.56 -4.30 15.42
CA VAL A 258 -8.39 -5.44 14.52
C VAL A 258 -8.76 -6.80 15.13
N GLY A 259 -8.89 -6.88 16.47
CA GLY A 259 -9.23 -8.10 17.20
C GLY A 259 -8.25 -9.25 16.90
N ASP A 260 -8.80 -10.39 16.53
CA ASP A 260 -8.03 -11.62 16.22
C ASP A 260 -7.24 -11.56 14.90
N GLN A 261 -7.35 -10.47 14.14
CA GLN A 261 -6.60 -10.27 12.89
C GLN A 261 -5.20 -9.68 13.10
N ALA A 262 -4.87 -9.22 14.33
CA ALA A 262 -3.57 -8.63 14.64
C ALA A 262 -2.42 -9.50 14.12
N TYR A 263 -1.47 -8.88 13.41
CA TYR A 263 -0.29 -9.50 12.81
C TYR A 263 -0.53 -10.57 11.73
N LYS A 264 -1.78 -10.94 11.43
CA LYS A 264 -2.05 -11.88 10.33
C LYS A 264 -1.58 -11.31 9.01
N VAL A 265 -1.06 -12.20 8.15
CA VAL A 265 -0.58 -11.82 6.83
C VAL A 265 -1.41 -12.46 5.75
N PHE A 266 -1.75 -11.66 4.78
CA PHE A 266 -2.54 -12.06 3.61
C PHE A 266 -1.78 -11.70 2.33
N ASP A 267 -2.02 -12.46 1.28
CA ASP A 267 -1.48 -12.23 -0.05
C ASP A 267 -2.64 -12.10 -1.03
N ILE A 268 -2.60 -11.05 -1.85
CA ILE A 268 -3.60 -10.78 -2.87
C ILE A 268 -3.46 -11.82 -3.98
N ARG A 269 -4.60 -12.35 -4.41
CA ARG A 269 -4.66 -13.44 -5.39
C ARG A 269 -5.46 -13.09 -6.62
N HIS A 270 -6.29 -12.09 -6.52
CA HIS A 270 -7.15 -11.66 -7.61
C HIS A 270 -7.69 -10.27 -7.31
N ARG A 271 -7.71 -9.42 -8.32
CA ARG A 271 -8.38 -8.14 -8.39
C ARG A 271 -9.50 -8.24 -9.40
N TYR A 272 -10.66 -7.71 -9.08
CA TYR A 272 -11.72 -7.47 -10.02
C TYR A 272 -11.86 -5.97 -10.21
N ALA A 273 -11.66 -5.48 -11.44
CA ALA A 273 -11.93 -4.10 -11.83
C ALA A 273 -13.35 -4.01 -12.40
N ILE A 274 -14.07 -2.94 -12.09
CA ILE A 274 -15.42 -2.68 -12.56
C ILE A 274 -15.40 -2.45 -14.08
N GLU A 275 -16.21 -3.18 -14.82
CA GLU A 275 -16.30 -3.09 -16.28
C GLU A 275 -17.54 -2.28 -16.74
N HIS A 276 -18.61 -2.21 -15.89
CA HIS A 276 -19.86 -1.51 -16.18
C HIS A 276 -20.37 -0.74 -14.97
N ASP A 277 -21.08 0.36 -15.22
CA ASP A 277 -21.57 1.28 -14.17
C ASP A 277 -22.65 0.66 -13.26
N ASP A 278 -23.27 -0.46 -13.64
CA ASP A 278 -24.28 -1.18 -12.87
C ASP A 278 -23.72 -2.19 -11.88
N PHE A 279 -22.40 -2.17 -11.65
CA PHE A 279 -21.73 -3.05 -10.68
C PHE A 279 -22.31 -2.89 -9.26
N VAL A 280 -22.73 -4.00 -8.65
CA VAL A 280 -23.25 -4.05 -7.27
C VAL A 280 -22.73 -5.27 -6.55
N ILE A 281 -22.19 -5.07 -5.35
CA ILE A 281 -21.79 -6.17 -4.46
C ILE A 281 -23.04 -6.92 -3.98
N CYS A 282 -22.98 -8.26 -4.03
CA CYS A 282 -24.08 -9.13 -3.59
C CYS A 282 -24.36 -8.97 -2.08
N PRO A 283 -25.65 -9.06 -1.66
CA PRO A 283 -26.02 -9.02 -0.25
C PRO A 283 -25.28 -10.10 0.57
N GLY A 284 -24.75 -9.71 1.73
CA GLY A 284 -24.01 -10.59 2.63
C GLY A 284 -22.54 -10.85 2.24
N ILE A 285 -22.04 -10.20 1.19
CA ILE A 285 -20.62 -10.11 0.90
C ILE A 285 -20.06 -8.92 1.67
N VAL A 286 -19.14 -9.19 2.57
CA VAL A 286 -18.45 -8.21 3.42
C VAL A 286 -16.96 -8.53 3.44
N ALA A 287 -16.14 -7.59 3.88
CA ALA A 287 -14.72 -7.80 4.09
C ALA A 287 -14.47 -9.04 4.97
N GLY A 288 -13.49 -9.86 4.60
CA GLY A 288 -13.18 -11.11 5.30
C GLY A 288 -14.08 -12.32 4.98
N LYS A 289 -15.17 -12.13 4.21
CA LYS A 289 -16.06 -13.24 3.80
C LYS A 289 -15.28 -14.30 3.04
N LYS A 290 -15.34 -15.53 3.50
CA LYS A 290 -14.78 -16.70 2.78
C LYS A 290 -15.62 -17.01 1.55
N ILE A 291 -14.96 -17.16 0.41
CA ILE A 291 -15.58 -17.52 -0.87
C ILE A 291 -14.97 -18.80 -1.43
N LYS A 292 -15.78 -19.50 -2.23
CA LYS A 292 -15.36 -20.67 -3.01
C LYS A 292 -15.10 -20.23 -4.45
N GLN A 293 -14.04 -20.77 -5.04
CA GLN A 293 -13.69 -20.58 -6.43
C GLN A 293 -14.88 -20.89 -7.34
N GLU A 294 -15.20 -19.99 -8.28
CA GLU A 294 -16.22 -20.17 -9.34
C GLU A 294 -17.63 -20.57 -8.86
N VAL A 295 -17.92 -20.39 -7.56
CA VAL A 295 -19.19 -20.82 -6.97
C VAL A 295 -19.92 -19.72 -6.25
N THR A 296 -19.20 -18.88 -5.51
CA THR A 296 -19.83 -17.86 -4.66
C THR A 296 -19.96 -16.57 -5.46
N PRO A 297 -21.21 -16.11 -5.77
CA PRO A 297 -21.41 -14.79 -6.35
C PRO A 297 -20.94 -13.71 -5.39
N ILE A 298 -20.13 -12.80 -5.89
CA ILE A 298 -19.54 -11.68 -5.11
C ILE A 298 -20.23 -10.38 -5.50
N ALA A 299 -20.48 -10.19 -6.78
CA ALA A 299 -21.12 -9.00 -7.33
C ALA A 299 -22.04 -9.40 -8.48
N VAL A 300 -22.86 -8.44 -8.93
CA VAL A 300 -23.62 -8.51 -10.17
C VAL A 300 -23.22 -7.31 -11.01
N GLU A 301 -23.00 -7.53 -12.29
CA GLU A 301 -22.62 -6.52 -13.25
C GLU A 301 -23.11 -6.91 -14.65
N ASN A 302 -23.70 -5.99 -15.40
CA ASN A 302 -24.33 -6.24 -16.70
C ASN A 302 -25.30 -7.44 -16.68
N GLY A 303 -26.04 -7.58 -15.56
CA GLY A 303 -26.98 -8.68 -15.34
C GLY A 303 -26.36 -10.06 -15.13
N GLN A 304 -25.02 -10.14 -14.96
CA GLN A 304 -24.30 -11.39 -14.74
C GLN A 304 -23.73 -11.45 -13.33
N GLU A 305 -23.71 -12.64 -12.76
CA GLU A 305 -23.05 -12.90 -11.48
C GLU A 305 -21.54 -12.95 -11.67
N ILE A 306 -20.82 -12.12 -10.91
CA ILE A 306 -19.36 -12.11 -10.87
C ILE A 306 -18.88 -13.04 -9.76
N VAL A 307 -18.09 -14.04 -10.13
CA VAL A 307 -17.48 -15.03 -9.25
C VAL A 307 -15.95 -14.92 -9.31
N SER A 308 -15.27 -15.30 -8.23
CA SER A 308 -13.80 -15.30 -8.26
C SER A 308 -13.24 -16.57 -8.90
N PRO A 309 -12.20 -16.45 -9.76
CA PRO A 309 -11.45 -17.57 -10.30
C PRO A 309 -10.58 -18.28 -9.25
N VAL A 310 -10.49 -17.75 -8.04
CA VAL A 310 -9.69 -18.32 -6.95
C VAL A 310 -10.47 -18.35 -5.64
N ARG A 311 -10.21 -19.35 -4.81
CA ARG A 311 -10.75 -19.40 -3.45
C ARG A 311 -9.99 -18.44 -2.53
N GLY A 312 -10.68 -17.83 -1.58
CA GLY A 312 -10.04 -16.93 -0.62
C GLY A 312 -11.02 -16.23 0.30
N ARG A 313 -10.69 -15.00 0.66
CA ARG A 313 -11.55 -14.07 1.39
C ARG A 313 -11.68 -12.78 0.59
N VAL A 314 -12.86 -12.19 0.62
CA VAL A 314 -13.11 -10.88 0.03
C VAL A 314 -12.35 -9.82 0.82
N PHE A 315 -11.71 -8.91 0.11
CA PHE A 315 -11.00 -7.78 0.67
C PHE A 315 -11.35 -6.52 -0.11
N LEU A 316 -11.54 -5.41 0.59
CA LEU A 316 -11.96 -4.11 0.04
C LEU A 316 -13.11 -4.22 -0.98
N PRO A 317 -14.27 -4.82 -0.64
CA PRO A 317 -15.41 -4.77 -1.54
C PRO A 317 -15.87 -3.32 -1.69
N ASN A 318 -16.05 -2.88 -2.94
CA ASN A 318 -16.45 -1.51 -3.24
C ASN A 318 -17.92 -1.28 -2.91
N MET A 319 -18.17 -0.56 -1.80
CA MET A 319 -19.49 -0.20 -1.31
C MET A 319 -19.85 1.27 -1.57
N GLN A 320 -19.05 1.99 -2.34
CA GLN A 320 -19.34 3.40 -2.70
C GLN A 320 -20.64 3.50 -3.49
N GLU A 321 -21.36 4.60 -3.33
CA GLU A 321 -22.55 4.88 -4.12
C GLU A 321 -22.19 5.19 -5.57
N THR A 322 -21.17 6.04 -5.77
CA THR A 322 -20.67 6.39 -7.09
C THR A 322 -19.47 5.50 -7.43
N LYS A 323 -19.59 4.74 -8.50
CA LYS A 323 -18.54 3.86 -9.03
C LYS A 323 -18.30 4.21 -10.49
N ARG A 324 -17.07 4.04 -10.93
CA ARG A 324 -16.68 4.26 -12.33
C ARG A 324 -16.07 2.99 -12.91
N VAL A 325 -16.20 2.82 -14.20
CA VAL A 325 -15.50 1.75 -14.93
C VAL A 325 -13.98 1.92 -14.71
N GLY A 326 -13.31 0.83 -14.37
CA GLY A 326 -11.90 0.81 -14.01
C GLY A 326 -11.60 0.86 -12.51
N ASP A 327 -12.56 1.30 -11.67
CA ASP A 327 -12.41 1.26 -10.23
C ASP A 327 -12.25 -0.19 -9.73
N ASP A 328 -11.64 -0.35 -8.55
CA ASP A 328 -11.54 -1.65 -7.90
C ASP A 328 -12.91 -2.09 -7.39
N GLY A 329 -13.42 -3.20 -7.87
CA GLY A 329 -14.67 -3.80 -7.41
C GLY A 329 -14.47 -4.59 -6.11
N PHE A 330 -13.47 -5.47 -6.08
CA PHE A 330 -13.04 -6.22 -4.91
C PHE A 330 -11.70 -6.93 -5.16
N PHE A 331 -11.06 -7.33 -4.06
CA PHE A 331 -9.89 -8.21 -4.09
C PHE A 331 -10.20 -9.54 -3.43
N ILE A 332 -9.46 -10.60 -3.80
CA ILE A 332 -9.47 -11.88 -3.11
C ILE A 332 -8.10 -12.15 -2.53
N VAL A 333 -8.08 -12.46 -1.24
CA VAL A 333 -6.84 -12.65 -0.47
C VAL A 333 -6.78 -14.04 0.16
N ARG A 334 -5.57 -14.50 0.44
CA ARG A 334 -5.31 -15.75 1.16
C ARG A 334 -4.35 -15.50 2.32
N HIS A 335 -4.65 -16.09 3.45
CA HIS A 335 -3.77 -16.09 4.61
C HIS A 335 -2.45 -16.79 4.29
N ILE A 336 -1.34 -16.19 4.70
CA ILE A 336 0.01 -16.74 4.67
C ILE A 336 0.43 -17.04 6.12
N ASP A 337 0.98 -18.23 6.34
CA ASP A 337 1.56 -18.58 7.63
C ASP A 337 2.82 -17.76 7.90
N GLU A 338 2.97 -17.24 9.12
CA GLU A 338 4.10 -16.40 9.52
C GLU A 338 5.45 -17.13 9.39
N GLY A 339 5.47 -18.44 9.57
CA GLY A 339 6.67 -19.26 9.38
C GLY A 339 7.24 -19.13 7.97
N TRP A 340 6.36 -19.02 6.95
CA TRP A 340 6.77 -18.80 5.57
C TRP A 340 7.41 -17.43 5.35
N LEU A 341 6.93 -16.39 6.03
CA LEU A 341 7.53 -15.05 5.93
C LEU A 341 8.92 -15.01 6.56
N GLY A 342 9.10 -15.63 7.72
CA GLY A 342 10.42 -15.75 8.35
C GLY A 342 11.40 -16.56 7.50
N PHE A 343 10.93 -17.64 6.88
CA PHE A 343 11.73 -18.44 5.94
C PHE A 343 12.09 -17.63 4.68
N SER A 344 11.11 -16.93 4.09
CA SER A 344 11.33 -16.01 2.96
C SER A 344 12.41 -14.97 3.29
N ALA A 345 12.31 -14.29 4.44
CA ALA A 345 13.28 -13.26 4.83
C ALA A 345 14.71 -13.82 4.95
N ARG A 346 14.85 -15.05 5.44
CA ARG A 346 16.17 -15.72 5.49
C ARG A 346 16.71 -16.04 4.10
N LEU A 347 15.87 -16.55 3.21
CA LEU A 347 16.27 -16.89 1.84
C LEU A 347 16.65 -15.65 1.03
N ARG A 348 15.89 -14.56 1.14
CA ARG A 348 16.15 -13.30 0.44
C ARG A 348 17.51 -12.68 0.79
N LYS A 349 18.03 -12.96 2.00
CA LYS A 349 19.37 -12.52 2.44
C LYS A 349 20.50 -13.33 1.82
N GLN A 350 20.25 -14.40 1.05
CA GLN A 350 21.26 -15.30 0.50
C GLN A 350 21.51 -15.05 -1.00
N GLU A 351 22.61 -14.37 -1.34
CA GLU A 351 22.97 -14.07 -2.73
C GLU A 351 23.14 -15.29 -3.65
N TRP A 352 23.66 -16.39 -3.10
CA TRP A 352 23.85 -17.59 -3.89
C TRP A 352 22.52 -18.17 -4.42
N ILE A 353 21.42 -17.97 -3.70
CA ILE A 353 20.08 -18.39 -4.12
C ILE A 353 19.66 -17.61 -5.38
N HIS A 354 19.88 -16.30 -5.41
CA HIS A 354 19.54 -15.46 -6.56
C HIS A 354 20.35 -15.83 -7.80
N ARG A 355 21.60 -16.31 -7.61
CA ARG A 355 22.39 -16.85 -8.72
C ARG A 355 21.78 -18.14 -9.27
N ILE A 356 21.32 -19.04 -8.38
CA ILE A 356 20.68 -20.31 -8.80
C ILE A 356 19.37 -20.03 -9.53
N ILE A 357 18.50 -19.13 -9.00
CA ILE A 357 17.22 -18.81 -9.65
C ILE A 357 17.42 -18.33 -11.07
N ALA A 358 18.41 -17.49 -11.30
CA ALA A 358 18.74 -16.98 -12.64
C ALA A 358 19.25 -18.05 -13.64
N HIS A 359 19.51 -19.27 -13.17
CA HIS A 359 19.93 -20.41 -14.00
C HIS A 359 18.85 -21.49 -14.10
N LEU A 360 17.66 -21.27 -13.52
CA LEU A 360 16.56 -22.21 -13.64
C LEU A 360 16.06 -22.29 -15.10
N PRO A 361 15.59 -23.45 -15.56
CA PRO A 361 15.00 -23.58 -16.88
C PRO A 361 13.83 -22.59 -17.07
N GLY A 362 13.83 -21.86 -18.17
CA GLY A 362 12.80 -20.86 -18.49
C GLY A 362 12.97 -19.53 -17.74
N VAL A 363 14.08 -19.32 -17.04
CA VAL A 363 14.42 -18.05 -16.39
C VAL A 363 15.61 -17.42 -17.13
N TYR A 364 15.47 -16.17 -17.53
CA TYR A 364 16.49 -15.42 -18.28
C TYR A 364 16.79 -14.11 -17.56
N ARG A 365 18.06 -13.73 -17.51
CA ARG A 365 18.46 -12.44 -16.94
C ARG A 365 18.13 -11.29 -17.87
N ILE A 366 17.64 -10.20 -17.31
CA ILE A 366 17.51 -8.91 -17.99
C ILE A 366 18.76 -8.09 -17.63
N ASP A 367 19.38 -7.47 -18.64
CA ASP A 367 20.43 -6.48 -18.42
C ASP A 367 19.79 -5.11 -18.21
N ASP A 368 19.29 -4.89 -16.99
CA ASP A 368 18.51 -3.73 -16.57
C ASP A 368 19.29 -2.80 -15.62
N ALA A 369 20.55 -2.52 -15.94
CA ALA A 369 21.43 -1.65 -15.16
C ALA A 369 21.51 -2.01 -13.65
N GLY A 370 21.38 -3.31 -13.35
CA GLY A 370 21.55 -3.78 -11.98
C GLY A 370 20.23 -3.93 -11.19
N HIS A 371 19.06 -3.72 -11.77
CA HIS A 371 17.78 -3.90 -11.08
C HIS A 371 17.47 -5.37 -10.72
N GLY A 372 18.19 -6.33 -11.34
CA GLY A 372 18.07 -7.75 -11.01
C GLY A 372 16.75 -8.37 -11.48
N SER A 373 16.23 -7.88 -12.59
CA SER A 373 15.01 -8.38 -13.21
C SER A 373 15.26 -9.67 -13.98
N LEU A 374 14.24 -10.49 -14.09
CA LEU A 374 14.28 -11.77 -14.79
C LEU A 374 13.06 -11.90 -15.72
N TYR A 375 13.28 -12.41 -16.93
CA TYR A 375 12.20 -12.97 -17.73
C TYR A 375 11.92 -14.40 -17.29
N VAL A 376 10.66 -14.73 -17.11
CA VAL A 376 10.21 -16.04 -16.68
C VAL A 376 9.22 -16.59 -17.70
N ASP A 377 9.62 -17.64 -18.44
CA ASP A 377 8.75 -18.33 -19.39
C ASP A 377 7.64 -19.07 -18.64
N ARG A 378 6.40 -18.65 -18.85
CA ARG A 378 5.21 -19.17 -18.16
C ARG A 378 4.96 -20.65 -18.45
N ASP A 379 5.31 -21.10 -19.63
CA ASP A 379 5.10 -22.49 -20.06
C ASP A 379 6.13 -23.43 -19.44
N ILE A 380 7.33 -22.93 -19.20
CA ILE A 380 8.45 -23.70 -18.63
C ILE A 380 8.48 -23.58 -17.11
N ALA A 381 8.45 -22.37 -16.60
CA ALA A 381 8.50 -22.07 -15.17
C ALA A 381 7.12 -22.18 -14.47
N GLY A 382 6.07 -22.52 -15.18
CA GLY A 382 4.74 -22.76 -14.61
C GLY A 382 4.70 -23.82 -13.50
N VAL A 383 5.73 -24.68 -13.42
CA VAL A 383 5.99 -25.58 -12.27
C VAL A 383 6.46 -24.80 -11.04
N LEU A 384 7.23 -23.72 -11.26
CA LEU A 384 7.68 -22.80 -10.23
C LEU A 384 6.61 -21.71 -10.06
N LYS A 385 5.51 -22.08 -9.41
CA LYS A 385 4.39 -21.16 -9.19
C LYS A 385 4.87 -19.79 -8.70
N ARG A 386 4.14 -18.72 -9.05
CA ARG A 386 4.32 -17.32 -8.59
C ARG A 386 4.81 -17.25 -7.12
N GLN A 387 4.31 -18.16 -6.26
CA GLN A 387 4.68 -18.23 -4.85
C GLN A 387 6.17 -18.55 -4.58
N VAL A 388 6.83 -19.29 -5.47
CA VAL A 388 8.26 -19.58 -5.33
C VAL A 388 9.07 -18.33 -5.59
N PHE A 389 8.73 -17.54 -6.60
CA PHE A 389 9.38 -16.25 -6.85
C PHE A 389 9.16 -15.28 -5.70
N HIS A 390 7.92 -15.20 -5.16
CA HIS A 390 7.61 -14.39 -3.97
C HIS A 390 8.44 -14.79 -2.75
N LEU A 391 8.66 -16.09 -2.56
CA LEU A 391 9.51 -16.59 -1.47
C LEU A 391 10.93 -16.00 -1.53
N PHE A 392 11.44 -15.78 -2.72
CA PHE A 392 12.77 -15.22 -2.96
C PHE A 392 12.77 -13.70 -3.14
N GLY A 393 11.64 -13.03 -2.98
CA GLY A 393 11.53 -11.57 -3.10
C GLY A 393 11.42 -11.05 -4.52
N TYR A 394 11.08 -11.90 -5.48
CA TYR A 394 10.76 -11.45 -6.82
C TYR A 394 9.26 -11.22 -6.94
N ARG A 395 8.88 -10.08 -7.49
CA ARG A 395 7.51 -9.69 -7.76
C ARG A 395 7.31 -9.45 -9.25
N LEU A 396 6.11 -9.72 -9.73
CA LEU A 396 5.73 -9.47 -11.10
C LEU A 396 5.73 -7.97 -11.37
N ILE A 397 6.37 -7.54 -12.46
CA ILE A 397 6.21 -6.19 -13.01
C ILE A 397 5.13 -6.28 -14.07
N ARG A 398 4.10 -5.48 -13.96
CA ARG A 398 3.16 -5.28 -15.05
C ARG A 398 3.82 -4.36 -16.09
N HIS A 399 3.90 -4.84 -17.32
CA HIS A 399 3.94 -3.95 -18.46
C HIS A 399 2.48 -3.64 -18.84
N ASP A 400 2.18 -2.36 -19.09
CA ASP A 400 0.89 -1.92 -19.58
C ASP A 400 0.45 -2.77 -20.77
N GLN A 401 -0.34 -3.78 -20.52
CA GLN A 401 -1.11 -4.43 -21.54
C GLN A 401 -2.49 -3.79 -21.54
N HIS A 402 -2.67 -2.80 -22.40
CA HIS A 402 -3.96 -2.50 -23.03
C HIS A 402 -4.42 -3.73 -23.80
N ASP A 403 -4.87 -4.75 -23.11
CA ASP A 403 -5.70 -5.79 -23.69
C ASP A 403 -6.60 -6.34 -22.59
N GLY A 404 -7.89 -5.99 -22.71
CA GLY A 404 -8.99 -6.63 -21.99
C GLY A 404 -9.04 -8.13 -22.29
N GLY A 405 -8.13 -8.87 -21.69
CA GLY A 405 -8.03 -10.30 -21.86
C GLY A 405 -8.03 -10.99 -20.50
N HIS A 406 -9.15 -11.58 -20.15
CA HIS A 406 -9.27 -12.54 -19.08
C HIS A 406 -8.09 -13.53 -19.11
N GLY A 407 -7.17 -13.41 -18.14
CA GLY A 407 -6.12 -14.38 -17.92
C GLY A 407 -6.71 -15.70 -17.47
N VAL A 408 -7.24 -16.48 -18.39
CA VAL A 408 -7.69 -17.85 -18.13
C VAL A 408 -6.47 -18.64 -17.69
N VAL A 409 -6.39 -18.94 -16.39
CA VAL A 409 -5.46 -19.94 -15.86
C VAL A 409 -5.90 -21.29 -16.40
N ARG A 410 -5.39 -21.68 -17.57
CA ARG A 410 -5.55 -23.03 -18.06
C ARG A 410 -4.80 -23.97 -17.11
N ALA A 411 -5.56 -24.87 -16.50
CA ALA A 411 -5.02 -25.97 -15.72
C ALA A 411 -4.01 -26.76 -16.57
N TRP A 412 -2.82 -26.91 -16.05
CA TRP A 412 -1.69 -27.51 -16.69
C TRP A 412 -1.80 -29.04 -16.80
N ASN A 413 -1.65 -29.57 -17.99
CA ASN A 413 -1.42 -30.99 -18.25
C ASN A 413 0.09 -31.24 -18.35
N GLY A 414 0.66 -31.64 -17.26
CA GLY A 414 1.67 -32.66 -17.24
C GLY A 414 3.12 -32.41 -17.51
N MET A 415 3.84 -33.28 -16.98
CA MET A 415 5.26 -33.59 -16.96
C MET A 415 6.06 -33.53 -18.29
N THR A 416 5.36 -33.38 -19.42
CA THR A 416 6.00 -33.37 -20.76
C THR A 416 6.63 -32.02 -21.12
N SER A 417 6.18 -30.90 -20.55
CA SER A 417 6.77 -29.58 -20.81
C SER A 417 8.12 -29.38 -20.15
N PHE A 418 8.33 -29.98 -18.98
CA PHE A 418 9.61 -29.91 -18.28
C PHE A 418 10.77 -30.52 -19.05
N CYS A 419 10.54 -31.67 -19.69
CA CYS A 419 11.55 -32.34 -20.54
C CYS A 419 11.86 -31.52 -21.80
N LYS A 420 10.87 -30.84 -22.40
CA LYS A 420 11.09 -30.01 -23.61
C LYS A 420 11.93 -28.74 -23.31
N ALA A 421 11.86 -28.22 -22.10
CA ALA A 421 12.62 -27.04 -21.66
C ALA A 421 14.13 -27.30 -21.56
N PHE A 422 14.53 -28.47 -21.12
CA PHE A 422 15.95 -28.87 -21.03
C PHE A 422 16.67 -28.92 -22.41
N PHE A 423 15.92 -29.04 -23.48
CA PHE A 423 16.44 -29.17 -24.85
C PHE A 423 16.30 -27.90 -25.70
N ARG A 424 15.70 -26.85 -25.18
CA ARG A 424 15.70 -25.54 -25.86
C ARG A 424 16.95 -24.76 -25.45
N GLY A 425 17.82 -24.54 -26.40
CA GLY A 425 18.98 -23.67 -26.26
C GLY A 425 18.56 -22.21 -25.93
N PRO A 426 19.51 -21.34 -25.57
CA PRO A 426 19.24 -19.94 -25.30
C PRO A 426 18.53 -19.29 -26.49
N ILE A 427 17.53 -18.46 -26.23
CA ILE A 427 16.81 -17.68 -27.24
C ILE A 427 17.79 -16.69 -27.87
N PRO A 428 18.16 -16.76 -29.16
CA PRO A 428 19.03 -15.78 -29.78
C PRO A 428 18.37 -14.38 -29.73
N GLY A 429 19.03 -13.42 -29.13
CA GLY A 429 18.53 -12.04 -29.00
C GLY A 429 17.73 -11.76 -27.73
N GLY A 430 17.52 -12.76 -26.86
CA GLY A 430 16.68 -12.62 -25.67
C GLY A 430 15.17 -12.74 -25.96
N PRO A 431 14.34 -12.86 -24.90
CA PRO A 431 12.88 -12.82 -25.06
C PRO A 431 12.43 -11.40 -25.45
N ASP A 432 11.39 -11.32 -26.28
CA ASP A 432 10.67 -10.07 -26.51
C ASP A 432 9.92 -9.70 -25.22
N GLU A 433 10.12 -8.49 -24.74
CA GLU A 433 9.46 -7.99 -23.52
C GLU A 433 7.94 -7.93 -23.63
N ASN A 434 7.41 -7.81 -24.87
CA ASN A 434 5.99 -7.80 -25.15
C ASN A 434 5.40 -9.19 -25.43
N ASP A 435 6.21 -10.27 -25.36
CA ASP A 435 5.70 -11.61 -25.56
C ASP A 435 4.92 -12.10 -24.33
N PRO A 436 3.59 -12.35 -24.44
CA PRO A 436 2.73 -12.71 -23.31
C PRO A 436 3.10 -14.06 -22.67
N ARG A 437 4.03 -14.83 -23.26
CA ARG A 437 4.56 -16.04 -22.65
C ARG A 437 5.52 -15.75 -21.49
N PHE A 438 6.07 -14.53 -21.41
CA PHE A 438 7.05 -14.18 -20.39
C PHE A 438 6.43 -13.31 -19.32
N TRP A 439 6.79 -13.60 -18.08
CA TRP A 439 6.64 -12.69 -16.96
C TRP A 439 7.95 -11.95 -16.76
N ILE A 440 7.88 -10.65 -16.49
CA ILE A 440 9.01 -9.92 -15.95
C ILE A 440 8.84 -9.90 -14.44
N VAL A 441 9.81 -10.45 -13.73
CA VAL A 441 9.85 -10.42 -12.27
C VAL A 441 11.10 -9.68 -11.82
N ARG A 442 10.95 -8.82 -10.83
CA ARG A 442 12.05 -8.04 -10.27
C ARG A 442 12.20 -8.33 -8.79
N ARG A 443 13.43 -8.44 -8.33
CA ARG A 443 13.74 -8.47 -6.91
C ARG A 443 13.55 -7.09 -6.32
N HIS A 444 12.88 -7.02 -5.16
CA HIS A 444 12.63 -5.75 -4.50
C HIS A 444 13.96 -5.03 -4.20
N HIS A 445 14.09 -3.79 -4.62
CA HIS A 445 15.38 -3.10 -4.57
C HIS A 445 15.81 -2.79 -3.13
N LEU A 446 14.88 -2.51 -2.21
CA LEU A 446 15.18 -2.31 -0.79
C LEU A 446 15.80 -3.55 -0.13
N ASP A 447 15.48 -4.77 -0.58
CA ASP A 447 16.12 -5.99 -0.11
C ASP A 447 17.60 -6.08 -0.54
N ARG A 448 18.04 -5.25 -1.48
CA ARG A 448 19.40 -5.16 -2.00
C ARG A 448 20.22 -4.06 -1.31
N ILE A 449 19.59 -2.93 -0.97
CA ILE A 449 20.24 -1.76 -0.34
C ILE A 449 20.69 -2.08 1.10
N ASP A 450 19.94 -2.89 1.85
CA ASP A 450 20.25 -3.27 3.25
C ASP A 450 21.67 -3.84 3.47
N ARG A 451 22.41 -4.12 2.39
CA ARG A 451 23.79 -4.59 2.44
C ARG A 451 24.86 -3.51 2.28
N ILE A 452 24.55 -2.47 1.52
CA ILE A 452 25.51 -1.39 1.27
C ILE A 452 25.75 -0.65 2.59
N ASP A 453 24.67 -0.37 3.33
CA ASP A 453 24.75 0.33 4.63
C ASP A 453 25.35 -0.52 5.76
N ARG A 454 25.39 -1.87 5.63
CA ARG A 454 26.01 -2.75 6.61
C ARG A 454 27.49 -3.06 6.32
N ALA A 455 27.95 -2.85 5.11
CA ALA A 455 29.34 -3.05 4.72
C ALA A 455 30.23 -1.85 5.11
N ASP A 456 29.60 -0.69 5.34
CA ASP A 456 30.29 0.56 5.71
C ASP A 456 30.19 0.88 7.21
N ARG A 457 29.66 -0.05 8.03
CA ARG A 457 29.65 -0.02 9.50
C ARG A 457 30.49 -1.18 10.05
#